data_e46396c009b68543aa23c57e4529f04d
#
_entry.id   e46396c009b68543aa23c57e4529f04d
#
_cell.length_a   1.000
_cell.length_b   1.000
_cell.length_c   1.000
_cell.angle_alpha   90.00
_cell.angle_beta   90.00
_cell.angle_gamma   90.00
#
_symmetry.space_group_name_H-M   'P 1'
#
loop_
_entity.id
_entity.type
_entity.pdbx_description
1 polymer ?
#
loop_
_entity_poly.entity_id
_entity_poly.type
_entity_poly.pdbx_seq_one_letter_code
_entity_poly.pdbx_strand_id
1 'polypeptide(L)'
;MPGRRQKISAQVVALTGLLSAVCLVLLFAASVAPSGWTGLTAVAGLAVAVAVSASGYLSGVLCYLVSGILGLLLVPGKHAAVLFLCLFGLYPLLKNLLERPKSRALEILLKLAFCEAVLALLYLLAYPLFFVSVADAWNLSIPFAPAFFVLAGIVFLIYDYAFSKVMAMLQSRLIPLLRQRSSGH
;
A
#
# COMPACT_ATOMS: atom_id res chain seq x y z
N MET A 1 4.62 -30.21 -11.14
CA MET A 1 4.02 -30.19 -9.76
C MET A 1 2.63 -29.61 -9.87
N PRO A 2 1.55 -30.34 -9.57
CA PRO A 2 0.19 -29.82 -9.70
C PRO A 2 -0.04 -28.75 -8.64
N GLY A 3 -0.42 -27.56 -9.08
CA GLY A 3 -0.72 -26.42 -8.22
C GLY A 3 -1.79 -26.78 -7.19
N ARG A 4 -1.45 -26.73 -5.93
CA ARG A 4 -2.34 -26.86 -4.79
C ARG A 4 -3.39 -25.75 -4.91
N ARG A 5 -4.57 -26.05 -5.45
CA ARG A 5 -5.73 -25.16 -5.39
C ARG A 5 -5.99 -24.87 -3.90
N GLN A 6 -5.62 -23.68 -3.45
CA GLN A 6 -6.01 -23.23 -2.11
C GLN A 6 -7.54 -23.24 -2.08
N LYS A 7 -8.12 -24.16 -1.32
CA LYS A 7 -9.55 -24.10 -0.99
C LYS A 7 -9.76 -22.77 -0.26
N ILE A 8 -10.44 -21.84 -0.88
CA ILE A 8 -10.82 -20.56 -0.27
C ILE A 8 -11.79 -20.94 0.86
N SER A 9 -11.29 -20.96 2.09
CA SER A 9 -12.15 -21.22 3.25
C SER A 9 -12.99 -19.97 3.55
N ALA A 10 -14.19 -20.15 4.12
CA ALA A 10 -15.04 -19.04 4.53
C ALA A 10 -14.30 -18.07 5.47
N GLN A 11 -13.38 -18.58 6.29
CA GLN A 11 -12.52 -17.77 7.18
C GLN A 11 -11.58 -16.83 6.41
N VAL A 12 -10.99 -17.29 5.30
CA VAL A 12 -10.13 -16.47 4.44
C VAL A 12 -10.93 -15.34 3.81
N VAL A 13 -12.14 -15.65 3.32
CA VAL A 13 -13.03 -14.62 2.74
C VAL A 13 -13.44 -13.60 3.79
N ALA A 14 -13.86 -14.05 4.97
CA ALA A 14 -14.25 -13.17 6.07
C ALA A 14 -13.11 -12.26 6.53
N LEU A 15 -11.89 -12.81 6.68
CA LEU A 15 -10.71 -12.03 7.07
C LEU A 15 -10.33 -11.01 5.99
N THR A 16 -10.36 -11.40 4.72
CA THR A 16 -10.07 -10.50 3.60
C THR A 16 -11.09 -9.37 3.53
N GLY A 17 -12.39 -9.68 3.70
CA GLY A 17 -13.46 -8.68 3.76
C GLY A 17 -13.31 -7.71 4.92
N LEU A 18 -12.97 -8.22 6.12
CA LEU A 18 -12.71 -7.38 7.30
C LEU A 18 -11.53 -6.42 7.07
N LEU A 19 -10.42 -6.95 6.52
CA LEU A 19 -9.24 -6.13 6.22
C LEU A 19 -9.53 -5.08 5.14
N SER A 20 -10.34 -5.42 4.14
CA SER A 20 -10.79 -4.47 3.12
C SER A 20 -11.66 -3.36 3.73
N ALA A 21 -12.55 -3.69 4.66
CA ALA A 21 -13.36 -2.70 5.38
C ALA A 21 -12.50 -1.77 6.24
N VAL A 22 -11.52 -2.30 6.98
CA VAL A 22 -10.56 -1.48 7.74
C VAL A 22 -9.76 -0.56 6.82
N CYS A 23 -9.30 -1.07 5.69
CA CYS A 23 -8.60 -0.29 4.68
C CYS A 23 -9.45 0.87 4.17
N LEU A 24 -10.74 0.63 3.85
CA LEU A 24 -11.68 1.67 3.40
C LEU A 24 -11.92 2.74 4.46
N VAL A 25 -12.09 2.34 5.72
CA VAL A 25 -12.25 3.30 6.83
C VAL A 25 -11.02 4.20 6.95
N LEU A 26 -9.82 3.63 6.82
CA LEU A 26 -8.58 4.41 6.84
C LEU A 26 -8.45 5.35 5.64
N LEU A 27 -8.83 4.91 4.44
CA LEU A 27 -8.85 5.74 3.24
C LEU A 27 -9.88 6.88 3.36
N PHE A 28 -11.05 6.60 3.93
CA PHE A 28 -12.05 7.63 4.19
C PHE A 28 -11.54 8.65 5.20
N ALA A 29 -10.96 8.19 6.31
CA ALA A 29 -10.34 9.07 7.30
C ALA A 29 -9.20 9.90 6.68
N ALA A 30 -8.36 9.30 5.82
CA ALA A 30 -7.31 10.01 5.10
C ALA A 30 -7.88 11.12 4.21
N SER A 31 -9.02 10.89 3.55
CA SER A 31 -9.60 11.84 2.61
C SER A 31 -10.18 13.10 3.26
N VAL A 32 -10.58 13.02 4.54
CA VAL A 32 -11.13 14.15 5.31
C VAL A 32 -10.10 14.75 6.27
N ALA A 33 -8.95 14.12 6.45
CA ALA A 33 -7.90 14.62 7.33
C ALA A 33 -7.24 15.88 6.73
N PRO A 34 -7.18 17.00 7.46
CA PRO A 34 -6.55 18.23 6.97
C PRO A 34 -5.03 18.11 6.84
N SER A 35 -4.42 17.21 7.61
CA SER A 35 -2.98 16.91 7.56
C SER A 35 -2.74 15.43 7.89
N GLY A 36 -1.57 14.90 7.48
CA GLY A 36 -1.22 13.49 7.75
C GLY A 36 -1.98 12.45 6.93
N TRP A 37 -2.75 12.85 5.93
CA TRP A 37 -3.51 11.95 5.06
C TRP A 37 -2.64 10.89 4.37
N THR A 38 -1.40 11.23 4.01
CA THR A 38 -0.42 10.29 3.44
C THR A 38 -0.05 9.19 4.43
N GLY A 39 0.10 9.53 5.72
CA GLY A 39 0.36 8.56 6.78
C GLY A 39 -0.80 7.58 6.97
N LEU A 40 -2.04 8.07 7.00
CA LEU A 40 -3.24 7.21 7.08
C LEU A 40 -3.35 6.30 5.85
N THR A 41 -3.06 6.82 4.65
CA THR A 41 -3.04 6.02 3.43
C THR A 41 -1.95 4.94 3.48
N ALA A 42 -0.78 5.27 4.05
CA ALA A 42 0.31 4.31 4.26
C ALA A 42 -0.09 3.19 5.23
N VAL A 43 -0.80 3.53 6.32
CA VAL A 43 -1.37 2.54 7.27
C VAL A 43 -2.42 1.67 6.59
N ALA A 44 -3.25 2.21 5.69
CA ALA A 44 -4.19 1.42 4.90
C ALA A 44 -3.46 0.34 4.07
N GLY A 45 -2.28 0.63 3.54
CA GLY A 45 -1.43 -0.35 2.86
C GLY A 45 -1.00 -1.53 3.73
N LEU A 46 -0.87 -1.35 5.06
CA LEU A 46 -0.59 -2.45 5.99
C LEU A 46 -1.71 -3.49 6.03
N ALA A 47 -2.97 -3.10 5.83
CA ALA A 47 -4.08 -4.05 5.79
C ALA A 47 -3.92 -5.05 4.63
N VAL A 48 -3.45 -4.59 3.46
CA VAL A 48 -3.11 -5.45 2.32
C VAL A 48 -1.97 -6.41 2.67
N ALA A 49 -0.92 -5.91 3.34
CA ALA A 49 0.20 -6.74 3.76
C ALA A 49 -0.21 -7.82 4.77
N VAL A 50 -1.10 -7.48 5.72
CA VAL A 50 -1.67 -8.45 6.66
C VAL A 50 -2.48 -9.51 5.92
N ALA A 51 -3.28 -9.12 4.91
CA ALA A 51 -4.03 -10.06 4.09
C ALA A 51 -3.10 -11.03 3.34
N VAL A 52 -2.01 -10.54 2.75
CA VAL A 52 -0.97 -11.37 2.11
C VAL A 52 -0.37 -12.36 3.11
N SER A 53 0.01 -11.89 4.28
CA SER A 53 0.73 -12.70 5.28
C SER A 53 -0.15 -13.72 5.98
N ALA A 54 -1.42 -13.38 6.25
CA ALA A 54 -2.35 -14.25 6.98
C ALA A 54 -3.03 -15.28 6.07
N SER A 55 -3.40 -14.88 4.85
CA SER A 55 -4.27 -15.69 3.97
C SER A 55 -3.67 -15.96 2.58
N GLY A 56 -2.48 -15.45 2.31
CA GLY A 56 -1.75 -15.67 1.07
C GLY A 56 -1.93 -14.54 0.05
N TYR A 57 -1.14 -14.64 -1.03
CA TYR A 57 -1.02 -13.58 -2.05
C TYR A 57 -2.36 -13.21 -2.70
N LEU A 58 -3.22 -14.19 -3.00
CA LEU A 58 -4.53 -13.95 -3.62
C LEU A 58 -5.44 -13.10 -2.74
N SER A 59 -5.45 -13.35 -1.42
CA SER A 59 -6.22 -12.55 -0.46
C SER A 59 -5.72 -11.10 -0.39
N GLY A 60 -4.40 -10.90 -0.49
CA GLY A 60 -3.82 -9.56 -0.58
C GLY A 60 -4.24 -8.83 -1.85
N VAL A 61 -4.22 -9.49 -3.00
CA VAL A 61 -4.67 -8.93 -4.28
C VAL A 61 -6.16 -8.57 -4.22
N LEU A 62 -7.00 -9.45 -3.68
CA LEU A 62 -8.43 -9.18 -3.51
C LEU A 62 -8.66 -8.01 -2.56
N CYS A 63 -7.98 -7.96 -1.41
CA CYS A 63 -8.05 -6.84 -0.47
C CYS A 63 -7.66 -5.52 -1.15
N TYR A 64 -6.55 -5.51 -1.90
CA TYR A 64 -6.08 -4.36 -2.66
C TYR A 64 -7.10 -3.87 -3.69
N LEU A 65 -7.63 -4.78 -4.53
CA LEU A 65 -8.58 -4.43 -5.59
C LEU A 65 -9.90 -3.93 -5.02
N VAL A 66 -10.47 -4.64 -4.05
CA VAL A 66 -11.74 -4.25 -3.41
C VAL A 66 -11.59 -2.89 -2.73
N SER A 67 -10.55 -2.71 -1.91
CA SER A 67 -10.33 -1.43 -1.20
C SER A 67 -10.02 -0.29 -2.16
N GLY A 68 -9.27 -0.55 -3.23
CA GLY A 68 -8.92 0.45 -4.23
C GLY A 68 -10.12 0.91 -5.05
N ILE A 69 -10.90 -0.04 -5.59
CA ILE A 69 -12.09 0.26 -6.39
C ILE A 69 -13.15 0.98 -5.53
N LEU A 70 -13.47 0.41 -4.36
CA LEU A 70 -14.42 1.04 -3.45
C LEU A 70 -13.90 2.39 -2.92
N GLY A 71 -12.60 2.51 -2.69
CA GLY A 71 -11.97 3.78 -2.32
C GLY A 71 -12.17 4.86 -3.39
N LEU A 72 -11.99 4.53 -4.67
CA LEU A 72 -12.26 5.46 -5.76
C LEU A 72 -13.74 5.84 -5.88
N LEU A 73 -14.65 4.94 -5.55
CA LEU A 73 -16.10 5.19 -5.66
C LEU A 73 -16.63 5.97 -4.46
N LEU A 74 -16.31 5.53 -3.24
CA LEU A 74 -16.95 5.98 -2.00
C LEU A 74 -16.23 7.12 -1.31
N VAL A 75 -14.89 7.19 -1.44
CA VAL A 75 -14.09 8.19 -0.70
C VAL A 75 -14.19 9.56 -1.38
N PRO A 76 -14.56 10.63 -0.63
CA PRO A 76 -14.75 11.97 -1.22
C PRO A 76 -13.45 12.56 -1.79
N GLY A 77 -12.33 12.45 -1.08
CA GLY A 77 -11.01 12.91 -1.54
C GLY A 77 -10.29 11.83 -2.33
N LYS A 78 -10.39 11.86 -3.66
CA LYS A 78 -9.80 10.84 -4.58
C LYS A 78 -8.29 10.72 -4.47
N HIS A 79 -7.59 11.77 -4.01
CA HIS A 79 -6.13 11.77 -3.83
C HIS A 79 -5.64 10.62 -2.92
N ALA A 80 -6.33 10.34 -1.81
CA ALA A 80 -5.98 9.24 -0.91
C ALA A 80 -6.14 7.86 -1.59
N ALA A 81 -7.26 7.66 -2.29
CA ALA A 81 -7.53 6.41 -3.00
C ALA A 81 -6.55 6.17 -4.16
N VAL A 82 -6.21 7.22 -4.91
CA VAL A 82 -5.24 7.14 -6.02
C VAL A 82 -3.83 6.85 -5.49
N LEU A 83 -3.39 7.55 -4.44
CA LEU A 83 -2.10 7.29 -3.82
C LEU A 83 -2.01 5.87 -3.22
N PHE A 84 -3.09 5.39 -2.63
CA PHE A 84 -3.18 4.02 -2.16
C PHE A 84 -3.02 3.03 -3.31
N LEU A 85 -3.77 3.17 -4.39
CA LEU A 85 -3.70 2.28 -5.55
C LEU A 85 -2.32 2.26 -6.20
N CYS A 86 -1.72 3.42 -6.39
CA CYS A 86 -0.45 3.51 -7.11
C CYS A 86 0.76 3.14 -6.26
N LEU A 87 0.76 3.48 -4.96
CA LEU A 87 1.94 3.32 -4.11
C LEU A 87 1.69 2.35 -2.95
N PHE A 88 0.90 2.75 -1.95
CA PHE A 88 0.85 2.05 -0.66
C PHE A 88 0.13 0.69 -0.71
N GLY A 89 -0.89 0.54 -1.53
CA GLY A 89 -1.60 -0.74 -1.70
C GLY A 89 -0.86 -1.70 -2.62
N LEU A 90 -0.17 -1.17 -3.64
CA LEU A 90 0.60 -1.97 -4.60
C LEU A 90 1.93 -2.44 -4.00
N TYR A 91 2.56 -1.61 -3.16
CA TYR A 91 3.87 -1.90 -2.57
C TYR A 91 3.94 -3.25 -1.82
N PRO A 92 3.00 -3.62 -0.91
CA PRO A 92 3.03 -4.92 -0.24
C PRO A 92 3.01 -6.12 -1.19
N LEU A 93 2.35 -6.00 -2.32
CA LEU A 93 2.28 -7.05 -3.34
C LEU A 93 3.60 -7.19 -4.10
N LEU A 94 4.26 -6.07 -4.38
CA LEU A 94 5.53 -6.04 -5.10
C LEU A 94 6.76 -6.22 -4.20
N LYS A 95 6.62 -6.04 -2.89
CA LYS A 95 7.73 -6.08 -1.92
C LYS A 95 8.59 -7.34 -2.08
N ASN A 96 7.98 -8.51 -2.18
CA ASN A 96 8.71 -9.77 -2.37
C ASN A 96 9.49 -9.82 -3.69
N LEU A 97 9.06 -9.09 -4.71
CA LEU A 97 9.76 -9.00 -6.00
C LEU A 97 10.93 -8.02 -5.90
N LEU A 98 10.73 -6.89 -5.23
CA LEU A 98 11.73 -5.85 -5.04
C LEU A 98 12.87 -6.29 -4.09
N GLU A 99 12.60 -7.22 -3.18
CA GLU A 99 13.57 -7.79 -2.22
C GLU A 99 14.26 -9.06 -2.72
N ARG A 100 14.04 -9.49 -3.95
CA ARG A 100 14.73 -10.66 -4.55
C ARG A 100 16.22 -10.49 -4.81
N PRO A 101 16.75 -9.28 -5.14
CA PRO A 101 18.17 -9.11 -5.40
C PRO A 101 19.02 -9.46 -4.19
N LYS A 102 20.17 -10.14 -4.42
CA LYS A 102 21.14 -10.50 -3.37
C LYS A 102 21.92 -9.29 -2.82
N SER A 103 21.95 -8.18 -3.54
CA SER A 103 22.66 -6.96 -3.16
C SER A 103 21.71 -5.97 -2.51
N ARG A 104 22.02 -5.54 -1.29
CA ARG A 104 21.25 -4.50 -0.56
C ARG A 104 21.19 -3.17 -1.32
N ALA A 105 22.27 -2.81 -2.00
CA ALA A 105 22.29 -1.59 -2.82
C ALA A 105 21.29 -1.66 -3.97
N LEU A 106 21.18 -2.81 -4.65
CA LEU A 106 20.23 -3.01 -5.74
C LEU A 106 18.78 -3.04 -5.23
N GLU A 107 18.55 -3.61 -4.06
CA GLU A 107 17.23 -3.59 -3.40
C GLU A 107 16.77 -2.15 -3.12
N ILE A 108 17.63 -1.33 -2.50
CA ILE A 108 17.33 0.07 -2.20
C ILE A 108 17.09 0.85 -3.50
N LEU A 109 17.93 0.63 -4.52
CA LEU A 109 17.79 1.28 -5.82
C LEU A 109 16.45 0.94 -6.49
N LEU A 110 16.04 -0.33 -6.47
CA LEU A 110 14.74 -0.76 -7.03
C LEU A 110 13.56 -0.18 -6.27
N LYS A 111 13.64 -0.10 -4.94
CA LYS A 111 12.60 0.52 -4.10
C LYS A 111 12.47 2.02 -4.38
N LEU A 112 13.58 2.72 -4.50
CA LEU A 112 13.60 4.13 -4.88
C LEU A 112 13.08 4.33 -6.30
N ALA A 113 13.57 3.57 -7.27
CA ALA A 113 13.10 3.64 -8.66
C ALA A 113 11.58 3.39 -8.78
N PHE A 114 11.05 2.44 -8.00
CA PHE A 114 9.60 2.20 -7.93
C PHE A 114 8.86 3.43 -7.38
N CYS A 115 9.32 3.98 -6.26
CA CYS A 115 8.70 5.16 -5.65
C CYS A 115 8.71 6.36 -6.61
N GLU A 116 9.87 6.66 -7.21
CA GLU A 116 10.04 7.78 -8.13
C GLU A 116 9.21 7.59 -9.42
N ALA A 117 9.16 6.38 -9.96
CA ALA A 117 8.33 6.07 -11.13
C ALA A 117 6.83 6.29 -10.83
N VAL A 118 6.36 5.87 -9.65
CA VAL A 118 4.97 6.08 -9.23
C VAL A 118 4.68 7.55 -9.02
N LEU A 119 5.57 8.30 -8.36
CA LEU A 119 5.41 9.73 -8.16
C LEU A 119 5.42 10.50 -9.48
N ALA A 120 6.32 10.15 -10.41
CA ALA A 120 6.34 10.72 -11.74
C ALA A 120 5.05 10.42 -12.52
N LEU A 121 4.55 9.18 -12.43
CA LEU A 121 3.27 8.79 -13.02
C LEU A 121 2.11 9.60 -12.44
N LEU A 122 2.05 9.72 -11.11
CA LEU A 122 1.03 10.53 -10.44
C LEU A 122 1.10 12.01 -10.85
N TYR A 123 2.31 12.54 -10.98
CA TYR A 123 2.54 13.90 -11.46
C TYR A 123 1.99 14.09 -12.88
N LEU A 124 2.28 13.15 -13.80
CA LEU A 124 1.80 13.21 -15.18
C LEU A 124 0.29 13.02 -15.29
N LEU A 125 -0.31 12.22 -14.41
CA LEU A 125 -1.76 11.95 -14.41
C LEU A 125 -2.57 12.99 -13.62
N ALA A 126 -1.93 13.80 -12.79
CA ALA A 126 -2.65 14.79 -11.95
C ALA A 126 -3.42 15.81 -12.80
N TYR A 127 -2.83 16.33 -13.86
CA TYR A 127 -3.48 17.29 -14.74
C TYR A 127 -4.70 16.69 -15.48
N PRO A 128 -4.60 15.55 -16.21
CA PRO A 128 -5.74 14.99 -16.94
C PRO A 128 -6.83 14.41 -16.02
N LEU A 129 -6.48 13.93 -14.80
CA LEU A 129 -7.46 13.33 -13.89
C LEU A 129 -8.15 14.34 -12.98
N PHE A 130 -7.47 15.39 -12.56
CA PHE A 130 -7.97 16.32 -11.55
C PHE A 130 -8.11 17.77 -12.05
N PHE A 131 -7.75 18.06 -13.29
CA PHE A 131 -7.69 19.41 -13.85
C PHE A 131 -6.89 20.41 -12.98
N VAL A 132 -5.99 19.87 -12.15
CA VAL A 132 -5.16 20.67 -11.25
C VAL A 132 -3.74 20.63 -11.79
N SER A 133 -3.20 21.79 -12.10
CA SER A 133 -1.76 21.93 -12.32
C SER A 133 -1.08 21.64 -10.98
N VAL A 134 -0.24 20.60 -10.92
CA VAL A 134 0.52 20.27 -9.71
C VAL A 134 1.43 21.42 -9.31
N ALA A 135 1.90 22.20 -10.27
CA ALA A 135 2.66 23.42 -10.02
C ALA A 135 1.84 24.47 -9.25
N ASP A 136 0.55 24.63 -9.58
CA ASP A 136 -0.34 25.57 -8.89
C ASP A 136 -0.77 25.05 -7.52
N ALA A 137 -1.05 23.74 -7.41
CA ALA A 137 -1.48 23.15 -6.16
C ALA A 137 -0.39 23.12 -5.08
N TRP A 138 0.89 23.10 -5.48
CA TRP A 138 2.01 22.98 -4.55
C TRP A 138 2.90 24.21 -4.52
N ASN A 139 2.61 25.24 -5.31
CA ASN A 139 3.48 26.42 -5.51
C ASN A 139 4.95 26.03 -5.78
N LEU A 140 5.13 24.87 -6.41
CA LEU A 140 6.44 24.29 -6.65
C LEU A 140 7.04 24.98 -7.88
N SER A 141 7.82 26.00 -7.65
CA SER A 141 8.71 26.52 -8.68
C SER A 141 9.61 25.39 -9.18
N ILE A 142 9.77 25.26 -10.48
CA ILE A 142 10.60 24.22 -11.16
C ILE A 142 11.94 23.89 -10.44
N PRO A 143 12.68 24.83 -9.82
CA PRO A 143 13.92 24.52 -9.10
C PRO A 143 13.75 23.64 -7.84
N PHE A 144 12.53 23.54 -7.26
CA PHE A 144 12.28 22.73 -6.06
C PHE A 144 11.84 21.27 -6.38
N ALA A 145 11.50 20.97 -7.65
CA ALA A 145 11.07 19.63 -8.05
C ALA A 145 12.10 18.53 -7.66
N PRO A 146 13.40 18.64 -7.96
CA PRO A 146 14.35 17.59 -7.60
C PRO A 146 14.49 17.40 -6.09
N ALA A 147 14.40 18.47 -5.29
CA ALA A 147 14.45 18.37 -3.83
C ALA A 147 13.22 17.63 -3.28
N PHE A 148 12.04 17.83 -3.88
CA PHE A 148 10.82 17.11 -3.52
C PHE A 148 10.96 15.60 -3.77
N PHE A 149 11.47 15.18 -4.93
CA PHE A 149 11.68 13.78 -5.25
C PHE A 149 12.68 13.13 -4.27
N VAL A 150 13.81 13.78 -4.00
CA VAL A 150 14.78 13.27 -3.02
C VAL A 150 14.16 13.11 -1.63
N LEU A 151 13.39 14.11 -1.17
CA LEU A 151 12.71 14.06 0.14
C LEU A 151 11.69 12.92 0.18
N ALA A 152 10.89 12.77 -0.88
CA ALA A 152 9.90 11.69 -1.00
C ALA A 152 10.57 10.31 -0.97
N GLY A 153 11.70 10.14 -1.64
CA GLY A 153 12.49 8.91 -1.60
C GLY A 153 12.99 8.58 -0.18
N ILE A 154 13.50 9.59 0.56
CA ILE A 154 13.93 9.41 1.95
C ILE A 154 12.75 8.98 2.83
N VAL A 155 11.61 9.67 2.73
CA VAL A 155 10.38 9.34 3.48
C VAL A 155 9.90 7.93 3.13
N PHE A 156 9.97 7.54 1.87
CA PHE A 156 9.60 6.18 1.44
C PHE A 156 10.51 5.10 2.03
N LEU A 157 11.82 5.33 2.13
CA LEU A 157 12.74 4.39 2.77
C LEU A 157 12.46 4.26 4.28
N ILE A 158 12.14 5.36 4.96
CA ILE A 158 11.72 5.33 6.36
C ILE A 158 10.43 4.52 6.51
N TYR A 159 9.46 4.73 5.59
CA TYR A 159 8.22 3.98 5.54
C TYR A 159 8.50 2.48 5.33
N ASP A 160 9.35 2.09 4.37
CA ASP A 160 9.69 0.68 4.12
C ASP A 160 10.33 0.02 5.35
N TYR A 161 11.23 0.72 6.03
CA TYR A 161 11.83 0.23 7.27
C TYR A 161 10.78 0.02 8.37
N ALA A 162 9.92 1.01 8.61
CA ALA A 162 8.84 0.93 9.58
C ALA A 162 7.85 -0.19 9.22
N PHE A 163 7.46 -0.28 7.94
CA PHE A 163 6.61 -1.33 7.39
C PHE A 163 7.19 -2.72 7.67
N SER A 164 8.47 -2.93 7.38
CA SER A 164 9.15 -4.21 7.61
C SER A 164 9.18 -4.60 9.10
N LYS A 165 9.38 -3.63 9.99
CA LYS A 165 9.34 -3.85 11.45
C LYS A 165 7.95 -4.21 11.95
N VAL A 166 6.92 -3.48 11.49
CA VAL A 166 5.53 -3.77 11.84
C VAL A 166 5.12 -5.16 11.33
N MET A 167 5.48 -5.50 10.10
CA MET A 167 5.18 -6.82 9.54
C MET A 167 5.89 -7.95 10.29
N ALA A 168 7.15 -7.79 10.66
CA ALA A 168 7.87 -8.77 11.49
C ALA A 168 7.19 -8.98 12.86
N MET A 169 6.74 -7.90 13.49
CA MET A 169 6.01 -7.96 14.77
C MET A 169 4.63 -8.64 14.60
N LEU A 170 3.90 -8.34 13.54
CA LEU A 170 2.61 -8.97 13.24
C LEU A 170 2.77 -10.46 12.94
N GLN A 171 3.79 -10.83 12.16
CA GLN A 171 4.08 -12.22 11.84
C GLN A 171 4.46 -13.04 13.08
N SER A 172 5.22 -12.46 14.00
CA SER A 172 5.66 -13.18 15.21
C SER A 172 4.55 -13.32 16.26
N ARG A 173 3.63 -12.38 16.34
CA ARG A 173 2.60 -12.35 17.40
C ARG A 173 1.19 -12.72 16.95
N LEU A 174 0.72 -12.24 15.82
CA LEU A 174 -0.68 -12.39 15.40
C LEU A 174 -0.92 -13.61 14.51
N ILE A 175 -0.02 -13.93 13.59
CA ILE A 175 -0.22 -15.04 12.66
C ILE A 175 -0.27 -16.40 13.37
N PRO A 176 0.56 -16.70 14.40
CA PRO A 176 0.44 -17.94 15.16
C PRO A 176 -0.92 -18.10 15.83
N LEU A 177 -1.48 -17.00 16.39
CA LEU A 177 -2.78 -17.03 17.05
C LEU A 177 -3.94 -17.30 16.08
N LEU A 178 -3.88 -16.73 14.88
CA LEU A 178 -4.87 -16.97 13.83
C LEU A 178 -4.79 -18.40 13.28
N ARG A 179 -3.60 -18.98 13.20
CA ARG A 179 -3.36 -20.33 12.71
C ARG A 179 -3.81 -21.40 13.70
N GLN A 180 -3.60 -21.20 15.01
CA GLN A 180 -4.06 -22.11 16.06
C GLN A 180 -5.59 -22.22 16.13
N ARG A 181 -6.29 -21.13 15.85
CA ARG A 181 -7.76 -21.11 15.83
C ARG A 181 -8.37 -21.83 14.61
N SER A 182 -7.59 -21.97 13.53
CA SER A 182 -8.01 -22.68 12.31
C SER A 182 -7.80 -24.19 12.36
N SER A 183 -6.98 -24.71 13.28
CA SER A 183 -6.68 -26.16 13.43
C SER A 183 -7.48 -26.83 14.54
N GLY A 184 -8.35 -26.12 15.23
CA GLY A 184 -9.15 -26.60 16.37
C GLY A 184 -10.59 -26.98 16.05
N HIS A 185 -10.93 -27.21 14.74
CA HIS A 185 -12.22 -27.76 14.33
C HIS A 185 -12.04 -28.87 13.30
#